data_a61f4bf488db3baf2e2b9b4b51a278e1
#
_entry.id   a61f4bf488db3baf2e2b9b4b51a278e1
#
_cell.length_a   1.000
_cell.length_b   1.000
_cell.length_c   1.000
_cell.angle_alpha   90.00
_cell.angle_beta   90.00
_cell.angle_gamma   90.00
#
_symmetry.space_group_name_H-M   'P 1'
#
loop_
_entity.id
_entity.type
_entity.pdbx_description
1 polymer ?
#
loop_
_entity_poly.entity_id
_entity_poly.type
_entity_poly.pdbx_seq_one_letter_code
_entity_poly.pdbx_strand_id
1 'polypeptide(L)'
;MQDQAVVQEIAQALYDKKGRDIIALDVSKLTVICDYMVIASGRSAAQVKALADEADDRMARLSVPLRRSEGQNEARWIVLDYGHILVHLFHQEERAYYNLERLWEDGSNRLVLPFDQTVPD
;
A
#
# COMPACT_ATOMS: atom_id res chain seq x y z
N MET A 1 -11.25 -2.71 14.93
CA MET A 1 -9.82 -2.98 14.75
C MET A 1 -9.07 -1.66 14.68
N GLN A 2 -7.94 -1.56 15.33
CA GLN A 2 -7.14 -0.33 15.29
C GLN A 2 -6.47 -0.17 13.92
N ASP A 3 -6.28 1.08 13.52
CA ASP A 3 -5.74 1.40 12.19
C ASP A 3 -4.39 0.74 11.93
N GLN A 4 -3.52 0.69 12.92
CA GLN A 4 -2.21 0.07 12.74
C GLN A 4 -2.32 -1.42 12.44
N ALA A 5 -3.27 -2.11 13.08
CA ALA A 5 -3.55 -3.52 12.78
C ALA A 5 -4.11 -3.69 11.37
N VAL A 6 -4.95 -2.74 10.93
CA VAL A 6 -5.48 -2.76 9.56
C VAL A 6 -4.36 -2.58 8.55
N VAL A 7 -3.42 -1.66 8.82
CA VAL A 7 -2.25 -1.45 7.95
C VAL A 7 -1.44 -2.74 7.83
N GLN A 8 -1.24 -3.47 8.93
CA GLN A 8 -0.51 -4.73 8.91
C GLN A 8 -1.23 -5.77 8.04
N GLU A 9 -2.57 -5.80 8.09
CA GLU A 9 -3.36 -6.72 7.27
C GLU A 9 -3.27 -6.37 5.79
N ILE A 10 -3.29 -5.09 5.44
CA ILE A 10 -3.10 -4.65 4.05
C ILE A 10 -1.72 -5.09 3.56
N ALA A 11 -0.69 -4.81 4.34
CA ALA A 11 0.68 -5.16 3.96
C ALA A 11 0.83 -6.67 3.76
N GLN A 12 0.23 -7.47 4.65
CA GLN A 12 0.28 -8.93 4.52
C GLN A 12 -0.41 -9.40 3.25
N ALA A 13 -1.56 -8.81 2.93
CA ALA A 13 -2.28 -9.16 1.69
C ALA A 13 -1.41 -8.90 0.46
N LEU A 14 -0.71 -7.76 0.45
CA LEU A 14 0.17 -7.42 -0.65
C LEU A 14 1.36 -8.36 -0.75
N TYR A 15 1.92 -8.73 0.39
CA TYR A 15 3.02 -9.67 0.44
C TYR A 15 2.59 -11.06 -0.07
N ASP A 16 1.41 -11.51 0.32
CA ASP A 16 0.87 -12.81 -0.10
C ASP A 16 0.68 -12.89 -1.61
N LYS A 17 0.44 -11.75 -2.26
CA LYS A 17 0.32 -11.66 -3.72
C LYS A 17 1.61 -11.22 -4.38
N LYS A 18 2.73 -11.36 -3.67
CA LYS A 18 4.08 -11.10 -4.18
C LYS A 18 4.33 -9.65 -4.55
N GLY A 19 3.68 -8.73 -3.85
CA GLY A 19 4.00 -7.30 -3.94
C GLY A 19 5.44 -7.07 -3.54
N ARG A 20 6.07 -6.07 -4.16
CA ARG A 20 7.49 -5.78 -3.94
C ARG A 20 7.66 -4.45 -3.24
N ASP A 21 8.76 -4.36 -2.47
CA ASP A 21 9.17 -3.13 -1.80
C ASP A 21 8.01 -2.52 -1.02
N ILE A 22 7.34 -3.36 -0.23
CA ILE A 22 6.19 -2.94 0.56
C ILE A 22 6.68 -2.12 1.73
N ILE A 23 6.16 -0.91 1.89
CA ILE A 23 6.44 -0.09 3.05
C ILE A 23 5.13 0.45 3.61
N ALA A 24 5.12 0.68 4.91
CA ALA A 24 4.01 1.31 5.60
C ALA A 24 4.56 2.46 6.43
N LEU A 25 3.93 3.62 6.32
CA LEU A 25 4.39 4.85 6.95
C LEU A 25 3.30 5.43 7.83
N ASP A 26 3.66 5.90 9.01
CA ASP A 26 2.80 6.74 9.83
C ASP A 26 3.03 8.19 9.37
N VAL A 27 2.04 8.77 8.73
CA VAL A 27 2.11 10.14 8.21
C VAL A 27 1.18 11.10 8.95
N SER A 28 0.65 10.66 10.09
CA SER A 28 -0.33 11.43 10.85
C SER A 28 0.20 12.79 11.31
N LYS A 29 1.51 12.90 11.51
CA LYS A 29 2.15 14.16 11.92
C LYS A 29 2.56 15.03 10.73
N LEU A 30 2.50 14.49 9.52
CA LEU A 30 2.96 15.17 8.31
C LEU A 30 1.82 15.72 7.48
N THR A 31 0.62 15.19 7.63
CA THR A 31 -0.53 15.59 6.81
C THR A 31 -1.83 15.32 7.56
N VAL A 32 -2.88 16.05 7.16
CA VAL A 32 -4.23 15.80 7.67
C VAL A 32 -5.05 14.92 6.72
N ILE A 33 -4.49 14.54 5.57
CA ILE A 33 -5.21 13.78 4.54
C ILE A 33 -5.46 12.34 5.00
N CYS A 34 -4.46 11.74 5.64
CA CYS A 34 -4.58 10.37 6.16
C CYS A 34 -3.60 10.18 7.31
N ASP A 35 -3.75 9.08 8.03
CA ASP A 35 -2.86 8.75 9.14
C ASP A 35 -1.75 7.80 8.71
N TYR A 36 -2.06 6.88 7.78
CA TYR A 36 -1.11 5.87 7.32
C TYR A 36 -1.11 5.78 5.81
N MET A 37 0.04 5.43 5.27
CA MET A 37 0.22 5.22 3.86
C MET A 37 0.95 3.91 3.64
N VAL A 38 0.42 3.07 2.75
CA VAL A 38 1.07 1.81 2.37
C VAL A 38 1.45 1.92 0.90
N ILE A 39 2.69 1.60 0.57
CA ILE A 39 3.20 1.70 -0.80
C ILE A 39 3.81 0.36 -1.18
N ALA A 40 3.46 -0.13 -2.36
CA ALA A 40 4.01 -1.38 -2.89
C ALA A 40 4.09 -1.31 -4.40
N SER A 41 4.83 -2.23 -4.98
CA SER A 41 5.03 -2.30 -6.43
C SER A 41 4.68 -3.66 -6.99
N GLY A 42 4.29 -3.68 -8.27
CA GLY A 42 4.11 -4.89 -9.06
C GLY A 42 4.96 -4.84 -10.31
N ARG A 43 5.28 -6.00 -10.88
CA ARG A 43 6.10 -6.10 -12.09
C ARG A 43 5.34 -5.82 -13.37
N SER A 44 4.04 -5.92 -13.33
CA SER A 44 3.18 -5.77 -14.51
C SER A 44 1.86 -5.11 -14.11
N ALA A 45 1.14 -4.59 -15.09
CA ALA A 45 -0.19 -4.04 -14.85
C ALA A 45 -1.12 -5.11 -14.26
N ALA A 46 -1.03 -6.35 -14.73
CA ALA A 46 -1.85 -7.44 -14.20
C ALA A 46 -1.56 -7.69 -12.73
N GLN A 47 -0.28 -7.66 -12.34
CA GLN A 47 0.07 -7.84 -10.94
C GLN A 47 -0.39 -6.66 -10.08
N VAL A 48 -0.27 -5.43 -10.57
CA VAL A 48 -0.74 -4.26 -9.84
C VAL A 48 -2.24 -4.38 -9.57
N LYS A 49 -3.02 -4.82 -10.56
CA LYS A 49 -4.47 -5.08 -10.38
C LYS A 49 -4.71 -6.18 -9.36
N ALA A 50 -3.94 -7.27 -9.42
CA ALA A 50 -4.09 -8.37 -8.48
C ALA A 50 -3.77 -7.94 -7.05
N LEU A 51 -2.79 -7.08 -6.86
CA LEU A 51 -2.47 -6.51 -5.56
C LEU A 51 -3.64 -5.69 -5.02
N ALA A 52 -4.22 -4.84 -5.87
CA ALA A 52 -5.37 -4.02 -5.48
C ALA A 52 -6.57 -4.90 -5.10
N ASP A 53 -6.85 -5.92 -5.89
CA ASP A 53 -7.98 -6.82 -5.64
C ASP A 53 -7.80 -7.59 -4.32
N GLU A 54 -6.59 -8.08 -4.07
CA GLU A 54 -6.33 -8.84 -2.83
C GLU A 54 -6.41 -7.93 -1.60
N ALA A 55 -5.87 -6.74 -1.67
CA ALA A 55 -5.96 -5.78 -0.58
C ALA A 55 -7.42 -5.45 -0.29
N ASP A 56 -8.20 -5.16 -1.32
CA ASP A 56 -9.60 -4.80 -1.14
C ASP A 56 -10.44 -5.97 -0.64
N ASP A 57 -10.20 -7.19 -1.13
CA ASP A 57 -10.87 -8.39 -0.60
C ASP A 57 -10.59 -8.55 0.89
N ARG A 58 -9.34 -8.38 1.29
CA ARG A 58 -8.94 -8.49 2.70
C ARG A 58 -9.65 -7.45 3.55
N MET A 59 -9.72 -6.22 3.07
CA MET A 59 -10.37 -5.13 3.79
C MET A 59 -11.88 -5.36 3.88
N ALA A 60 -12.50 -5.86 2.81
CA ALA A 60 -13.94 -6.19 2.83
C ALA A 60 -14.24 -7.24 3.89
N ARG A 61 -13.41 -8.27 4.01
CA ARG A 61 -13.58 -9.31 5.03
C ARG A 61 -13.43 -8.76 6.45
N LEU A 62 -12.67 -7.70 6.62
CA LEU A 62 -12.48 -7.04 7.91
C LEU A 62 -13.50 -5.93 8.15
N SER A 63 -14.45 -5.76 7.24
CA SER A 63 -15.48 -4.72 7.31
C SER A 63 -14.89 -3.31 7.27
N VAL A 64 -13.78 -3.13 6.56
CA VAL A 64 -13.17 -1.82 6.34
C VAL A 64 -13.62 -1.33 4.96
N PRO A 65 -14.47 -0.30 4.88
CA PRO A 65 -15.03 0.12 3.59
C PRO A 65 -14.05 0.91 2.75
N LEU A 66 -14.00 0.58 1.46
CA LEU A 66 -13.27 1.36 0.49
C LEU A 66 -14.08 2.62 0.17
N ARG A 67 -13.48 3.79 0.35
CA ARG A 67 -14.15 5.05 0.03
C ARG A 67 -14.09 5.37 -1.44
N ARG A 68 -12.91 5.15 -2.04
CA ARG A 68 -12.71 5.44 -3.44
C ARG A 68 -11.44 4.77 -3.95
N SER A 69 -11.39 4.49 -5.24
CA SER A 69 -10.20 3.93 -5.88
C SER A 69 -10.03 4.59 -7.24
N GLU A 70 -8.77 4.71 -7.67
CA GLU A 70 -8.42 5.33 -8.94
C GLU A 70 -7.28 4.57 -9.60
N GLY A 71 -7.21 4.62 -10.93
CA GLY A 71 -6.08 4.09 -11.69
C GLY A 71 -6.21 2.66 -12.16
N GLN A 72 -7.34 1.99 -11.94
CA GLN A 72 -7.50 0.58 -12.28
C GLN A 72 -7.36 0.29 -13.77
N ASN A 73 -7.78 1.21 -14.63
CA ASN A 73 -7.78 0.94 -16.06
C ASN A 73 -6.39 0.69 -16.62
N GLU A 74 -5.45 1.56 -16.29
CA GLU A 74 -4.08 1.42 -16.77
C GLU A 74 -3.21 0.60 -15.83
N ALA A 75 -3.55 0.62 -14.55
CA ALA A 75 -2.84 -0.11 -13.50
C ALA A 75 -1.35 0.22 -13.42
N ARG A 76 -1.00 1.47 -13.67
CA ARG A 76 0.37 1.93 -13.48
C ARG A 76 0.54 2.58 -12.10
N TRP A 77 -0.54 3.13 -11.56
CA TRP A 77 -0.58 3.68 -10.21
C TRP A 77 -2.04 3.59 -9.74
N ILE A 78 -2.32 2.61 -8.89
CA ILE A 78 -3.66 2.45 -8.30
C ILE A 78 -3.62 3.01 -6.87
N VAL A 79 -4.62 3.82 -6.54
CA VAL A 79 -4.78 4.35 -5.18
C VAL A 79 -6.08 3.77 -4.59
N LEU A 80 -5.97 3.18 -3.41
CA LEU A 80 -7.13 2.71 -2.64
C LEU A 80 -7.24 3.60 -1.41
N ASP A 81 -8.38 4.28 -1.27
CA ASP A 81 -8.63 5.23 -0.18
C ASP A 81 -9.59 4.61 0.82
N TYR A 82 -9.09 4.30 2.01
CA TYR A 82 -9.86 3.75 3.12
C TYR A 82 -10.13 4.80 4.21
N GLY A 83 -9.91 6.07 3.89
CA GLY A 83 -10.12 7.18 4.82
C GLY A 83 -8.87 7.53 5.60
N HIS A 84 -8.59 6.79 6.65
CA HIS A 84 -7.38 7.00 7.45
C HIS A 84 -6.13 6.37 6.84
N ILE A 85 -6.32 5.50 5.86
CA ILE A 85 -5.23 4.75 5.23
C ILE A 85 -5.33 4.90 3.72
N LEU A 86 -4.24 5.33 3.08
CA LEU A 86 -4.12 5.35 1.63
C LEU A 86 -3.15 4.26 1.21
N VAL A 87 -3.55 3.47 0.22
CA VAL A 87 -2.70 2.41 -0.35
C VAL A 87 -2.32 2.82 -1.76
N HIS A 88 -1.02 2.90 -2.02
CA HIS A 88 -0.48 3.25 -3.33
C HIS A 88 0.19 2.03 -3.94
N LEU A 89 -0.31 1.59 -5.08
CA LEU A 89 0.20 0.42 -5.78
C LEU A 89 0.72 0.86 -7.14
N PHE A 90 2.02 0.71 -7.34
CA PHE A 90 2.71 1.17 -8.54
C PHE A 90 3.17 0.02 -9.41
N HIS A 91 3.12 0.21 -10.72
CA HIS A 91 4.02 -0.54 -11.59
C HIS A 91 5.45 -0.13 -11.21
N GLN A 92 6.38 -1.08 -11.20
CA GLN A 92 7.74 -0.84 -10.70
C GLN A 92 8.43 0.35 -11.38
N GLU A 93 8.16 0.59 -12.65
CA GLU A 93 8.73 1.73 -13.37
C GLU A 93 8.21 3.05 -12.84
N GLU A 94 6.89 3.12 -12.58
CA GLU A 94 6.28 4.33 -12.01
C GLU A 94 6.75 4.56 -10.58
N ARG A 95 6.95 3.48 -9.81
CA ARG A 95 7.44 3.58 -8.44
C ARG A 95 8.78 4.32 -8.41
N ALA A 96 9.69 3.91 -9.28
CA ALA A 96 11.02 4.54 -9.37
C ALA A 96 10.92 5.98 -9.84
N TYR A 97 10.05 6.26 -10.80
CA TYR A 97 9.89 7.58 -11.38
C TYR A 97 9.32 8.58 -10.37
N TYR A 98 8.22 8.24 -9.71
CA TYR A 98 7.57 9.17 -8.77
C TYR A 98 8.26 9.21 -7.43
N ASN A 99 8.80 8.08 -6.96
CA ASN A 99 9.51 7.98 -5.69
C ASN A 99 8.71 8.64 -4.55
N LEU A 100 7.44 8.24 -4.44
CA LEU A 100 6.48 8.86 -3.52
C LEU A 100 6.93 8.77 -2.07
N GLU A 101 7.56 7.65 -1.68
CA GLU A 101 8.03 7.44 -0.32
C GLU A 101 9.01 8.53 0.13
N ARG A 102 9.73 9.12 -0.79
CA ARG A 102 10.68 10.19 -0.48
C ARG A 102 9.99 11.43 0.09
N LEU A 103 8.73 11.65 -0.30
CA LEU A 103 7.96 12.80 0.19
C LEU A 103 7.40 12.55 1.59
N TRP A 104 7.15 11.30 1.94
CA TRP A 104 6.39 10.94 3.13
C TRP A 104 7.19 10.22 4.19
N GLU A 105 8.37 9.71 3.87
CA GLU A 105 9.24 9.03 4.83
C GLU A 105 10.22 10.02 5.44
N ASP A 106 10.19 10.14 6.78
CA ASP A 106 11.02 11.10 7.50
C ASP A 106 12.23 10.46 8.21
N GLY A 107 12.46 9.16 7.96
CA GLY A 107 13.54 8.40 8.58
C GLY A 107 13.18 7.71 9.87
N SER A 108 12.02 8.03 10.46
CA SER A 108 11.59 7.45 11.73
C SER A 108 10.15 6.95 11.71
N ASN A 109 9.41 7.17 10.62
CA ASN A 109 7.98 6.87 10.57
C ASN A 109 7.62 5.60 9.83
N ARG A 110 8.60 4.76 9.49
CA ARG A 110 8.35 3.49 8.84
C ARG A 110 7.92 2.46 9.87
N LEU A 111 6.79 1.79 9.61
CA LEU A 111 6.30 0.73 10.50
C LEU A 111 7.02 -0.58 10.23
N VAL A 112 7.17 -1.38 11.28
CA VAL A 112 7.70 -2.74 11.15
C VAL A 112 6.60 -3.62 10.56
N LEU A 113 6.95 -4.39 9.53
CA LEU A 113 6.00 -5.27 8.86
C LEU A 113 6.16 -6.72 9.36
N PRO A 114 5.10 -7.54 9.27
CA PRO A 114 5.11 -8.89 9.82
C PRO A 114 5.78 -9.93 8.92
N PHE A 115 6.64 -9.50 8.02
CA PHE A 115 7.33 -10.37 7.07
C PHE A 115 8.67 -9.76 6.68
N ASP A 116 9.53 -10.58 6.09
CA ASP A 116 10.86 -10.19 5.66
C ASP A 116 10.91 -10.14 4.13
N GLN A 117 11.30 -9.00 3.57
CA GLN A 117 11.41 -8.78 2.13
C GLN A 117 12.86 -8.81 1.63
N THR A 118 13.81 -9.10 2.49
CA THR A 118 15.22 -9.10 2.10
C THR A 118 15.65 -10.39 1.40
N VAL A 119 14.80 -11.41 1.42
CA VAL A 119 15.09 -12.69 0.79
C VAL A 119 14.94 -12.57 -0.71
N PRO A 120 15.97 -12.90 -1.50
CA PRO A 120 15.85 -12.82 -2.96
C PRO A 120 14.85 -13.85 -3.48
N ASP A 121 14.18 -13.47 -4.53
CA ASP A 121 13.21 -14.33 -5.22
C ASP A 121 13.88 -15.53 -5.88
#